data_66432116da5a168134132d6387e5dd18
#
_entry.id   66432116da5a168134132d6387e5dd18
#
_cell.length_a   1.000
_cell.length_b   1.000
_cell.length_c   1.000
_cell.angle_alpha   90.00
_cell.angle_beta   90.00
_cell.angle_gamma   90.00
#
_symmetry.space_group_name_H-M   'P 1'
#
loop_
_entity.id
_entity.type
_entity.pdbx_description
1 polymer ?
#
loop_
_entity_poly.entity_id
_entity_poly.type
_entity_poly.pdbx_seq_one_letter_code
_entity_poly.pdbx_strand_id
1 'polypeptide(L)'
;NEAGNGINFERTYDWLKSVENTRPVQYERAELNYNTDIYCRMYRSVDDIKAYLAKKDIYRPFILCEYLHAMGNSCGGLKEYWDVFENNPMAQGGCVWDWVDQSFREIDKNGKWYWTYGGDYGPEGIPSFGNFCCNGLVGANREPHPHLLEVKKVYQNIKATLADQKNLTIRVKNWYDFSNLNEYVLNWNVTADNGKILAEGTKTIDCAPHATVDVALGAVKLPNTIREAYLNISWTRREASSMIDKDWEVAYDQFVLAGNKNYTGYRPQKAGETIFTVDKQTGALTSLNLDGKELLATPLTLSLFRPATDNDNRDKNGARLWRNAGLDNLTQKVVSLKEGKTSTTARVEILNAKAQKIGTADFVYSLDKNGALKVLTTFQPDTTIVKSMARLGLTFRVANTYDQVSYLGRGGNETYIDRNQSGKIG
;
A
#
# COMPACT_ATOMS: atom_id res chain seq x y z
N ASN A 1 -28.95 10.95 6.43
CA ASN A 1 -28.05 9.87 6.19
C ASN A 1 -28.31 8.76 7.22
N GLU A 2 -28.17 7.48 6.87
CA GLU A 2 -28.35 6.28 7.71
C GLU A 2 -29.71 6.14 8.43
N ALA A 3 -30.73 6.84 7.96
CA ALA A 3 -32.04 6.93 8.63
C ALA A 3 -33.07 5.92 8.13
N GLY A 4 -32.76 5.07 7.17
CA GLY A 4 -33.76 4.24 6.48
C GLY A 4 -34.44 4.98 5.32
N ASN A 5 -35.40 4.35 4.64
CA ASN A 5 -36.17 4.94 3.53
C ASN A 5 -37.64 4.95 3.88
N GLY A 6 -38.39 5.89 3.31
CA GLY A 6 -39.84 6.03 3.52
C GLY A 6 -40.41 7.33 2.96
N ILE A 7 -41.66 7.60 3.28
CA ILE A 7 -42.48 8.66 2.65
C ILE A 7 -41.83 10.05 2.66
N ASN A 8 -41.12 10.43 3.68
CA ASN A 8 -40.45 11.73 3.76
C ASN A 8 -39.35 11.86 2.71
N PHE A 9 -38.55 10.80 2.53
CA PHE A 9 -37.49 10.76 1.50
C PHE A 9 -38.08 10.69 0.09
N GLU A 10 -39.15 9.96 -0.10
CA GLU A 10 -39.86 9.86 -1.36
C GLU A 10 -40.42 11.23 -1.78
N ARG A 11 -41.13 11.91 -0.87
CA ARG A 11 -41.65 13.26 -1.13
C ARG A 11 -40.55 14.30 -1.33
N THR A 12 -39.44 14.18 -0.63
CA THR A 12 -38.27 15.05 -0.82
C THR A 12 -37.67 14.84 -2.20
N TYR A 13 -37.56 13.60 -2.67
CA TYR A 13 -37.12 13.29 -4.02
C TYR A 13 -38.07 13.90 -5.07
N ASP A 14 -39.34 13.65 -4.94
CA ASP A 14 -40.37 14.17 -5.89
C ASP A 14 -40.35 15.70 -5.95
N TRP A 15 -40.21 16.35 -4.77
CA TRP A 15 -40.10 17.81 -4.71
C TRP A 15 -38.81 18.31 -5.38
N LEU A 16 -37.66 17.71 -5.08
CA LEU A 16 -36.38 18.07 -5.70
C LEU A 16 -36.47 17.96 -7.23
N LYS A 17 -37.02 16.85 -7.74
CA LYS A 17 -37.20 16.63 -9.19
C LYS A 17 -38.16 17.60 -9.82
N SER A 18 -39.11 18.15 -9.07
CA SER A 18 -40.08 19.16 -9.58
C SER A 18 -39.43 20.56 -9.72
N VAL A 19 -38.43 20.89 -8.92
CA VAL A 19 -37.76 22.22 -8.91
C VAL A 19 -36.39 22.21 -9.58
N GLU A 20 -35.74 21.06 -9.63
CA GLU A 20 -34.42 20.90 -10.24
C GLU A 20 -34.34 19.52 -10.93
N ASN A 21 -34.31 19.50 -12.24
CA ASN A 21 -34.32 18.28 -13.04
C ASN A 21 -33.01 18.07 -13.84
N THR A 22 -32.05 18.98 -13.74
CA THR A 22 -30.78 18.91 -14.48
C THR A 22 -29.72 18.07 -13.78
N ARG A 23 -29.86 17.87 -12.45
CA ARG A 23 -28.91 17.10 -11.65
C ARG A 23 -29.56 15.81 -11.16
N PRO A 24 -28.77 14.70 -11.10
CA PRO A 24 -29.23 13.48 -10.45
C PRO A 24 -29.38 13.68 -8.93
N VAL A 25 -30.43 13.06 -8.36
CA VAL A 25 -30.68 13.04 -6.92
C VAL A 25 -30.27 11.68 -6.38
N GLN A 26 -29.49 11.68 -5.30
CA GLN A 26 -29.00 10.44 -4.70
C GLN A 26 -29.42 10.36 -3.23
N TYR A 27 -29.82 9.14 -2.80
CA TYR A 27 -30.00 8.79 -1.42
C TYR A 27 -29.59 7.34 -1.16
N GLU A 28 -28.63 7.11 -0.26
CA GLU A 28 -28.01 5.79 -0.03
C GLU A 28 -29.04 4.73 0.40
N ARG A 29 -29.94 5.07 1.34
CA ARG A 29 -30.94 4.12 1.87
C ARG A 29 -32.12 3.88 0.92
N ALA A 30 -32.23 4.62 -0.17
CA ALA A 30 -33.17 4.29 -1.21
C ALA A 30 -32.78 3.03 -2.00
N GLU A 31 -31.51 2.65 -1.94
CA GLU A 31 -30.97 1.48 -2.65
C GLU A 31 -31.34 1.48 -4.15
N LEU A 32 -32.27 0.64 -4.57
CA LEU A 32 -32.81 0.57 -5.94
C LEU A 32 -34.29 1.00 -6.01
N ASN A 33 -34.85 1.62 -4.94
CA ASN A 33 -36.18 2.20 -4.99
C ASN A 33 -36.22 3.41 -5.94
N TYR A 34 -37.40 3.86 -6.31
CA TYR A 34 -37.58 4.90 -7.34
C TYR A 34 -37.00 6.27 -6.95
N ASN A 35 -36.85 6.54 -5.63
CA ASN A 35 -36.48 7.85 -5.10
C ASN A 35 -34.95 8.05 -5.00
N THR A 36 -34.21 7.55 -5.99
CA THR A 36 -32.78 7.84 -6.23
C THR A 36 -32.44 7.62 -7.70
N ASP A 37 -31.62 8.48 -8.28
CA ASP A 37 -31.14 8.34 -9.65
C ASP A 37 -29.83 7.53 -9.72
N ILE A 38 -29.17 7.36 -8.60
CA ILE A 38 -27.86 6.70 -8.46
C ILE A 38 -27.98 5.54 -7.47
N TYR A 39 -27.40 4.38 -7.79
CA TYR A 39 -27.23 3.31 -6.81
C TYR A 39 -26.03 3.64 -5.94
N CYS A 40 -26.30 4.24 -4.80
CA CYS A 40 -25.30 4.70 -3.85
C CYS A 40 -25.24 3.77 -2.65
N ARG A 41 -24.02 3.34 -2.25
CA ARG A 41 -23.82 2.43 -1.13
C ARG A 41 -22.63 2.86 -0.28
N MET A 42 -22.59 2.35 0.97
CA MET A 42 -21.45 2.47 1.89
C MET A 42 -20.70 1.15 1.95
N TYR A 43 -19.38 1.20 1.94
CA TYR A 43 -18.45 0.10 2.26
C TYR A 43 -18.73 -1.22 1.52
N ARG A 44 -19.22 -1.17 0.29
CA ARG A 44 -19.35 -2.37 -0.53
C ARG A 44 -17.99 -2.84 -0.98
N SER A 45 -17.78 -4.16 -0.96
CA SER A 45 -16.56 -4.78 -1.47
C SER A 45 -16.44 -4.62 -2.99
N VAL A 46 -15.25 -4.76 -3.52
CA VAL A 46 -14.99 -4.80 -4.97
C VAL A 46 -15.84 -5.87 -5.64
N ASP A 47 -16.03 -7.03 -5.00
CA ASP A 47 -16.83 -8.13 -5.54
C ASP A 47 -18.33 -7.79 -5.57
N ASP A 48 -18.84 -7.11 -4.54
CA ASP A 48 -20.23 -6.61 -4.54
C ASP A 48 -20.48 -5.63 -5.69
N ILE A 49 -19.52 -4.73 -5.95
CA ILE A 49 -19.60 -3.77 -7.06
C ILE A 49 -19.61 -4.51 -8.40
N LYS A 50 -18.68 -5.44 -8.60
CA LYS A 50 -18.62 -6.26 -9.81
C LYS A 50 -19.91 -7.06 -10.01
N ALA A 51 -20.47 -7.62 -8.93
CA ALA A 51 -21.74 -8.36 -8.98
C ALA A 51 -22.92 -7.46 -9.39
N TYR A 52 -22.96 -6.19 -8.93
CA TYR A 52 -23.94 -5.22 -9.39
C TYR A 52 -23.75 -4.91 -10.88
N LEU A 53 -22.54 -4.57 -11.30
CA LEU A 53 -22.21 -4.19 -12.67
C LEU A 53 -22.40 -5.33 -13.69
N ALA A 54 -22.40 -6.59 -13.25
CA ALA A 54 -22.65 -7.75 -14.10
C ALA A 54 -24.14 -7.99 -14.42
N LYS A 55 -25.06 -7.30 -13.74
CA LYS A 55 -26.51 -7.45 -14.01
C LYS A 55 -26.85 -6.84 -15.37
N LYS A 56 -27.77 -7.49 -16.10
CA LYS A 56 -28.13 -7.09 -17.48
C LYS A 56 -29.05 -5.86 -17.57
N ASP A 57 -29.75 -5.56 -16.50
CA ASP A 57 -30.82 -4.55 -16.45
C ASP A 57 -30.47 -3.31 -15.61
N ILE A 58 -29.17 -3.08 -15.36
CA ILE A 58 -28.74 -1.88 -14.65
C ILE A 58 -28.89 -0.65 -15.54
N TYR A 59 -29.46 0.41 -14.98
CA TYR A 59 -29.57 1.71 -15.64
C TYR A 59 -29.06 2.86 -14.76
N ARG A 60 -28.79 2.59 -13.47
CA ARG A 60 -28.27 3.57 -12.54
C ARG A 60 -26.77 3.43 -12.41
N PRO A 61 -26.00 4.52 -12.48
CA PRO A 61 -24.59 4.51 -12.15
C PRO A 61 -24.41 4.16 -10.67
N PHE A 62 -23.26 3.55 -10.37
CA PHE A 62 -22.86 3.15 -9.01
C PHE A 62 -21.87 4.17 -8.43
N ILE A 63 -22.11 4.60 -7.17
CA ILE A 63 -21.19 5.42 -6.39
C ILE A 63 -21.07 4.84 -4.96
N LEU A 64 -19.87 4.81 -4.40
CA LEU A 64 -19.67 4.64 -2.96
C LEU A 64 -19.66 6.00 -2.28
N CYS A 65 -20.70 6.32 -1.50
CA CYS A 65 -20.68 7.56 -0.71
C CYS A 65 -19.71 7.50 0.46
N GLU A 66 -19.35 6.29 0.90
CA GLU A 66 -18.30 6.03 1.89
C GLU A 66 -17.57 4.73 1.54
N TYR A 67 -16.24 4.78 1.56
CA TYR A 67 -15.40 3.59 1.47
C TYR A 67 -14.03 3.83 2.11
N LEU A 68 -13.24 2.77 2.29
CA LEU A 68 -11.87 2.83 2.77
C LEU A 68 -11.71 3.61 4.07
N HIS A 69 -12.52 3.27 5.09
CA HIS A 69 -12.47 3.91 6.41
C HIS A 69 -11.02 4.20 6.86
N ALA A 70 -10.63 5.49 6.84
CA ALA A 70 -9.24 5.93 6.90
C ALA A 70 -8.67 6.02 8.34
N MET A 71 -9.24 5.28 9.26
CA MET A 71 -8.84 5.29 10.66
C MET A 71 -7.51 4.57 10.87
N GLY A 72 -6.54 5.26 11.43
CA GLY A 72 -5.23 4.73 11.72
C GLY A 72 -4.45 4.34 10.45
N ASN A 73 -3.68 3.26 10.50
CA ASN A 73 -2.94 2.76 9.34
C ASN A 73 -3.85 1.87 8.46
N SER A 74 -4.47 2.45 7.44
CA SER A 74 -5.61 1.89 6.71
C SER A 74 -5.58 2.19 5.20
N CYS A 75 -6.75 2.17 4.54
CA CYS A 75 -6.94 2.43 3.11
C CYS A 75 -6.26 1.40 2.18
N GLY A 76 -6.16 0.14 2.61
CA GLY A 76 -5.77 -0.94 1.71
C GLY A 76 -6.85 -1.27 0.67
N GLY A 77 -6.44 -1.79 -0.49
CA GLY A 77 -7.36 -2.17 -1.58
C GLY A 77 -7.84 -1.01 -2.46
N LEU A 78 -7.32 0.20 -2.29
CA LEU A 78 -7.75 1.38 -3.06
C LEU A 78 -7.57 1.17 -4.58
N LYS A 79 -6.45 0.59 -4.98
CA LYS A 79 -6.15 0.29 -6.39
C LYS A 79 -7.22 -0.61 -7.01
N GLU A 80 -7.64 -1.64 -6.31
CA GLU A 80 -8.63 -2.63 -6.77
C GLU A 80 -10.01 -2.00 -7.00
N TYR A 81 -10.41 -1.04 -6.17
CA TYR A 81 -11.62 -0.24 -6.40
C TYR A 81 -11.48 0.60 -7.67
N TRP A 82 -10.34 1.30 -7.82
CA TRP A 82 -10.11 2.18 -8.97
C TRP A 82 -9.96 1.43 -10.28
N ASP A 83 -9.46 0.19 -10.25
CA ASP A 83 -9.48 -0.67 -11.43
C ASP A 83 -10.91 -0.95 -11.93
N VAL A 84 -11.89 -1.03 -11.03
CA VAL A 84 -13.29 -1.18 -11.43
C VAL A 84 -13.86 0.15 -11.92
N PHE A 85 -13.60 1.24 -11.21
CA PHE A 85 -14.13 2.57 -11.56
C PHE A 85 -13.64 3.05 -12.94
N GLU A 86 -12.36 2.86 -13.24
CA GLU A 86 -11.78 3.29 -14.51
C GLU A 86 -12.14 2.40 -15.71
N ASN A 87 -12.52 1.16 -15.47
CA ASN A 87 -12.84 0.21 -16.54
C ASN A 87 -14.33 -0.03 -16.77
N ASN A 88 -15.21 0.65 -16.04
CA ASN A 88 -16.65 0.51 -16.21
C ASN A 88 -17.36 1.87 -16.10
N PRO A 89 -18.03 2.35 -17.19
CA PRO A 89 -18.67 3.66 -17.21
C PRO A 89 -19.86 3.78 -16.25
N MET A 90 -20.40 2.66 -15.76
CA MET A 90 -21.46 2.66 -14.75
C MET A 90 -20.90 2.76 -13.32
N ALA A 91 -19.60 2.62 -13.11
CA ALA A 91 -18.94 2.78 -11.83
C ALA A 91 -18.27 4.17 -11.76
N GLN A 92 -18.87 5.09 -11.05
CA GLN A 92 -18.49 6.52 -11.07
C GLN A 92 -17.47 6.91 -10.01
N GLY A 93 -17.14 6.02 -9.07
CA GLY A 93 -16.14 6.27 -8.04
C GLY A 93 -16.66 6.15 -6.61
N GLY A 94 -15.99 6.82 -5.68
CA GLY A 94 -16.36 6.81 -4.27
C GLY A 94 -15.68 7.92 -3.48
N CYS A 95 -16.23 8.19 -2.27
CA CYS A 95 -15.71 9.16 -1.32
C CYS A 95 -15.06 8.42 -0.14
N VAL A 96 -13.77 8.63 0.07
CA VAL A 96 -13.07 8.05 1.24
C VAL A 96 -13.66 8.61 2.53
N TRP A 97 -13.94 7.77 3.49
CA TRP A 97 -14.33 8.19 4.81
C TRP A 97 -13.11 8.14 5.77
N ASP A 98 -12.51 9.24 6.16
CA ASP A 98 -12.93 10.62 5.97
C ASP A 98 -11.74 11.48 5.45
N TRP A 99 -11.94 12.78 5.25
CA TRP A 99 -10.87 13.68 4.82
C TRP A 99 -9.94 14.07 5.97
N VAL A 100 -10.50 14.45 7.15
CA VAL A 100 -9.74 14.99 8.27
C VAL A 100 -10.16 14.35 9.59
N ASP A 101 -9.19 14.05 10.46
CA ASP A 101 -9.49 13.63 11.83
C ASP A 101 -10.32 14.70 12.54
N GLN A 102 -11.49 14.29 13.08
CA GLN A 102 -12.45 15.18 13.73
C GLN A 102 -12.07 15.37 15.20
N SER A 103 -10.98 16.11 15.45
CA SER A 103 -10.41 16.33 16.78
C SER A 103 -10.19 17.80 17.06
N PHE A 104 -10.20 18.17 18.33
CA PHE A 104 -9.89 19.50 18.82
C PHE A 104 -8.53 19.52 19.51
N ARG A 105 -7.86 20.66 19.46
CA ARG A 105 -6.58 20.85 20.14
C ARG A 105 -6.79 21.49 21.50
N GLU A 106 -6.34 20.81 22.54
CA GLU A 106 -6.37 21.30 23.92
C GLU A 106 -4.96 21.36 24.51
N ILE A 107 -4.82 22.03 25.65
CA ILE A 107 -3.56 22.16 26.39
C ILE A 107 -3.79 21.66 27.80
N ASP A 108 -2.98 20.71 28.27
CA ASP A 108 -3.03 20.19 29.62
C ASP A 108 -2.48 21.19 30.67
N LYS A 109 -2.65 20.87 31.95
CA LYS A 109 -2.16 21.70 33.08
C LYS A 109 -0.64 21.93 33.10
N ASN A 110 0.13 21.19 32.34
CA ASN A 110 1.58 21.29 32.22
C ASN A 110 2.01 22.09 30.95
N GLY A 111 1.03 22.64 30.23
CA GLY A 111 1.29 23.37 28.98
C GLY A 111 1.52 22.49 27.77
N LYS A 112 1.34 21.15 27.87
CA LYS A 112 1.47 20.21 26.75
C LYS A 112 0.15 20.13 25.99
N TRP A 113 0.19 20.34 24.67
CA TRP A 113 -0.98 20.17 23.80
C TRP A 113 -1.28 18.70 23.52
N TYR A 114 -2.53 18.39 23.28
CA TYR A 114 -3.02 17.06 22.90
C TYR A 114 -4.33 17.18 22.10
N TRP A 115 -4.73 16.09 21.45
CA TRP A 115 -5.97 16.04 20.71
C TRP A 115 -7.09 15.46 21.58
N THR A 116 -8.29 16.03 21.43
CA THR A 116 -9.52 15.62 22.12
C THR A 116 -10.63 15.37 21.11
N TYR A 117 -11.64 14.64 21.51
CA TYR A 117 -12.84 14.34 20.74
C TYR A 117 -14.06 14.23 21.66
N GLY A 118 -15.27 13.96 21.07
CA GLY A 118 -16.55 14.10 21.77
C GLY A 118 -16.68 13.43 23.14
N GLY A 119 -16.00 12.28 23.38
CA GLY A 119 -15.99 11.60 24.68
C GLY A 119 -15.21 12.31 25.79
N ASP A 120 -14.41 13.32 25.46
CA ASP A 120 -13.63 14.11 26.40
C ASP A 120 -14.44 15.30 26.97
N TYR A 121 -15.64 15.54 26.45
CA TYR A 121 -16.49 16.66 26.79
C TYR A 121 -17.83 16.21 27.36
N GLY A 122 -18.43 17.05 28.23
CA GLY A 122 -19.71 16.78 28.84
C GLY A 122 -19.59 16.08 30.20
N PRO A 123 -20.71 15.63 30.78
CA PRO A 123 -20.71 14.98 32.09
C PRO A 123 -20.03 13.61 32.06
N GLU A 124 -19.50 13.18 33.19
CA GLU A 124 -18.91 11.84 33.36
C GLU A 124 -19.91 10.75 32.98
N GLY A 125 -19.40 9.76 32.18
CA GLY A 125 -20.21 8.64 31.70
C GLY A 125 -21.07 8.95 30.46
N ILE A 126 -20.90 10.10 29.81
CA ILE A 126 -21.59 10.39 28.54
C ILE A 126 -21.27 9.32 27.50
N PRO A 127 -22.27 8.77 26.80
CA PRO A 127 -22.00 7.80 25.73
C PRO A 127 -21.10 8.39 24.63
N SER A 128 -20.05 7.66 24.26
CA SER A 128 -19.10 8.05 23.22
C SER A 128 -18.59 6.85 22.43
N PHE A 129 -18.31 7.03 21.14
CA PHE A 129 -17.58 6.06 20.33
C PHE A 129 -16.06 6.21 20.44
N GLY A 130 -15.57 6.99 21.41
CA GLY A 130 -14.14 7.22 21.64
C GLY A 130 -13.49 7.90 20.42
N ASN A 131 -12.31 7.40 20.03
CA ASN A 131 -11.52 7.92 18.92
C ASN A 131 -12.08 7.58 17.53
N PHE A 132 -13.30 7.06 17.40
CA PHE A 132 -13.85 6.61 16.13
C PHE A 132 -14.00 7.73 15.09
N CYS A 133 -14.01 8.98 15.50
CA CYS A 133 -14.01 10.16 14.64
C CYS A 133 -12.62 10.55 14.11
N CYS A 134 -11.53 9.89 14.58
CA CYS A 134 -10.18 10.09 14.08
C CYS A 134 -9.93 9.15 12.89
N ASN A 135 -10.53 9.45 11.77
CA ASN A 135 -10.60 8.59 10.59
C ASN A 135 -10.26 9.33 9.29
N GLY A 136 -9.44 10.38 9.39
CA GLY A 136 -9.06 11.23 8.29
C GLY A 136 -7.90 10.69 7.43
N LEU A 137 -7.85 11.12 6.16
CA LEU A 137 -6.67 11.04 5.30
C LEU A 137 -5.57 11.97 5.79
N VAL A 138 -5.95 13.02 6.53
CA VAL A 138 -5.06 13.96 7.20
C VAL A 138 -5.43 14.07 8.67
N GLY A 139 -4.45 14.40 9.50
CA GLY A 139 -4.66 14.71 10.90
C GLY A 139 -5.49 15.97 11.12
N ALA A 140 -5.94 16.21 12.34
CA ALA A 140 -6.71 17.40 12.70
C ALA A 140 -5.94 18.72 12.44
N ASN A 141 -4.61 18.69 12.47
CA ASN A 141 -3.71 19.79 12.09
C ASN A 141 -3.38 19.83 10.59
N ARG A 142 -4.00 18.98 9.78
CA ARG A 142 -3.82 18.85 8.32
C ARG A 142 -2.51 18.18 7.89
N GLU A 143 -1.75 17.59 8.78
CA GLU A 143 -0.61 16.76 8.41
C GLU A 143 -1.05 15.50 7.68
N PRO A 144 -0.41 15.15 6.55
CA PRO A 144 -0.75 13.95 5.80
C PRO A 144 -0.53 12.67 6.62
N HIS A 145 -1.51 11.79 6.64
CA HIS A 145 -1.29 10.42 7.10
C HIS A 145 -0.64 9.58 5.98
N PRO A 146 0.08 8.49 6.28
CA PRO A 146 0.81 7.71 5.28
C PRO A 146 -0.06 7.23 4.12
N HIS A 147 -1.32 6.90 4.37
CA HIS A 147 -2.25 6.44 3.34
C HIS A 147 -2.73 7.54 2.37
N LEU A 148 -2.54 8.83 2.69
CA LEU A 148 -2.80 9.90 1.72
C LEU A 148 -1.86 9.81 0.50
N LEU A 149 -0.63 9.30 0.67
CA LEU A 149 0.30 9.09 -0.44
C LEU A 149 -0.22 8.04 -1.43
N GLU A 150 -0.88 6.99 -0.92
CA GLU A 150 -1.55 6.00 -1.77
C GLU A 150 -2.73 6.62 -2.53
N VAL A 151 -3.54 7.45 -1.86
CA VAL A 151 -4.63 8.19 -2.52
C VAL A 151 -4.08 9.11 -3.61
N LYS A 152 -3.03 9.90 -3.33
CA LYS A 152 -2.35 10.72 -4.34
C LYS A 152 -1.95 9.91 -5.57
N LYS A 153 -1.37 8.72 -5.35
CA LYS A 153 -0.91 7.87 -6.45
C LYS A 153 -2.06 7.27 -7.25
N VAL A 154 -3.05 6.72 -6.59
CA VAL A 154 -4.17 6.04 -7.26
C VAL A 154 -5.10 7.04 -7.96
N TYR A 155 -5.32 8.22 -7.36
CA TYR A 155 -6.19 9.28 -7.88
C TYR A 155 -5.53 10.16 -8.96
N GLN A 156 -4.25 9.97 -9.26
CA GLN A 156 -3.59 10.80 -10.28
C GLN A 156 -4.29 10.70 -11.63
N ASN A 157 -4.46 11.84 -12.29
CA ASN A 157 -5.15 11.95 -13.58
C ASN A 157 -4.23 11.75 -14.79
N ILE A 158 -2.92 11.62 -14.57
CA ILE A 158 -1.95 11.29 -15.63
C ILE A 158 -1.41 9.92 -15.30
N LYS A 159 -1.67 8.94 -16.17
CA LYS A 159 -1.20 7.56 -15.97
C LYS A 159 -0.39 7.11 -17.16
N ALA A 160 0.75 6.48 -16.88
CA ALA A 160 1.60 5.95 -17.93
C ALA A 160 1.71 4.42 -17.83
N THR A 161 1.98 3.79 -18.95
CA THR A 161 2.41 2.39 -19.06
C THR A 161 3.63 2.32 -19.96
N LEU A 162 4.52 1.35 -19.74
CA LEU A 162 5.69 1.14 -20.59
C LEU A 162 5.25 0.39 -21.86
N ALA A 163 5.21 1.08 -23.01
CA ALA A 163 4.78 0.53 -24.27
C ALA A 163 5.94 -0.17 -25.01
N ASP A 164 7.14 0.39 -24.96
CA ASP A 164 8.36 -0.20 -25.54
C ASP A 164 9.57 0.08 -24.63
N GLN A 165 10.08 -0.98 -24.03
CA GLN A 165 11.25 -0.89 -23.15
C GLN A 165 12.54 -0.55 -23.92
N LYS A 166 12.70 -1.02 -25.17
CA LYS A 166 13.94 -0.84 -25.93
C LYS A 166 14.16 0.63 -26.30
N ASN A 167 13.10 1.30 -26.69
CA ASN A 167 13.13 2.71 -27.10
C ASN A 167 12.63 3.64 -25.99
N LEU A 168 12.36 3.11 -24.79
CA LEU A 168 11.74 3.80 -23.67
C LEU A 168 10.52 4.62 -24.13
N THR A 169 9.59 3.96 -24.83
CA THR A 169 8.32 4.58 -25.19
C THR A 169 7.30 4.31 -24.11
N ILE A 170 6.71 5.36 -23.59
CA ILE A 170 5.60 5.29 -22.62
C ILE A 170 4.30 5.65 -23.31
N ARG A 171 3.23 4.95 -22.97
CA ARG A 171 1.87 5.28 -23.34
C ARG A 171 1.25 6.06 -22.21
N VAL A 172 0.88 7.31 -22.47
CA VAL A 172 0.33 8.25 -21.50
C VAL A 172 -1.15 8.43 -21.75
N LYS A 173 -1.98 8.20 -20.73
CA LYS A 173 -3.41 8.48 -20.71
C LYS A 173 -3.66 9.73 -19.89
N ASN A 174 -4.35 10.70 -20.50
CA ASN A 174 -4.89 11.88 -19.81
C ASN A 174 -6.30 11.58 -19.30
N TRP A 175 -6.47 11.53 -17.98
CA TRP A 175 -7.77 11.35 -17.33
C TRP A 175 -8.41 12.65 -16.87
N TYR A 176 -7.77 13.81 -17.10
CA TYR A 176 -8.41 15.10 -16.83
C TYR A 176 -9.58 15.30 -17.76
N ASP A 177 -10.63 15.97 -17.25
CA ASP A 177 -11.81 16.36 -18.02
C ASP A 177 -11.61 17.66 -18.80
N PHE A 178 -10.76 18.58 -18.29
CA PHE A 178 -10.63 19.93 -18.79
C PHE A 178 -9.20 20.37 -19.08
N SER A 179 -8.18 19.69 -18.55
CA SER A 179 -6.78 20.10 -18.67
C SER A 179 -6.04 19.31 -19.74
N ASN A 180 -5.34 20.01 -20.62
CA ASN A 180 -4.39 19.42 -21.55
C ASN A 180 -3.04 19.16 -20.85
N LEU A 181 -2.33 18.11 -21.22
CA LEU A 181 -1.04 17.78 -20.62
C LEU A 181 0.09 18.74 -20.96
N ASN A 182 -0.08 19.67 -21.90
CA ASN A 182 0.87 20.75 -22.17
C ASN A 182 0.97 21.76 -21.01
N GLU A 183 0.07 21.72 -20.04
CA GLU A 183 0.14 22.46 -18.78
C GLU A 183 1.16 21.89 -17.78
N TYR A 184 1.73 20.72 -18.09
CA TYR A 184 2.65 19.98 -17.22
C TYR A 184 3.97 19.71 -17.93
N VAL A 185 5.02 19.50 -17.13
CA VAL A 185 6.33 19.05 -17.59
C VAL A 185 6.46 17.56 -17.22
N LEU A 186 6.75 16.73 -18.21
CA LEU A 186 7.18 15.37 -18.01
C LEU A 186 8.68 15.39 -17.71
N ASN A 187 9.05 15.05 -16.49
CA ASN A 187 10.42 14.79 -16.08
C ASN A 187 10.64 13.26 -16.05
N TRP A 188 11.75 12.79 -16.54
CA TRP A 188 12.07 11.37 -16.48
C TRP A 188 13.55 11.13 -16.23
N ASN A 189 13.86 10.02 -15.55
CA ASN A 189 15.22 9.53 -15.46
C ASN A 189 15.24 8.00 -15.44
N VAL A 190 16.39 7.43 -15.80
CA VAL A 190 16.68 6.01 -15.62
C VAL A 190 17.75 5.87 -14.55
N THR A 191 17.39 5.21 -13.45
CA THR A 191 18.30 4.95 -12.33
C THR A 191 18.68 3.47 -12.29
N ALA A 192 19.94 3.19 -11.98
CA ALA A 192 20.42 1.84 -11.70
C ALA A 192 20.08 1.43 -10.25
N ASP A 193 20.20 0.13 -9.96
CA ASP A 193 20.02 -0.46 -8.63
C ASP A 193 20.96 0.08 -7.53
N ASN A 194 22.01 0.79 -7.91
CA ASN A 194 22.94 1.47 -7.00
C ASN A 194 22.67 2.99 -6.88
N GLY A 195 21.51 3.46 -7.39
CA GLY A 195 21.09 4.85 -7.36
C GLY A 195 21.73 5.75 -8.43
N LYS A 196 22.63 5.22 -9.28
CA LYS A 196 23.26 6.02 -10.35
C LYS A 196 22.26 6.36 -11.45
N ILE A 197 22.17 7.65 -11.79
CA ILE A 197 21.41 8.11 -12.96
C ILE A 197 22.17 7.72 -14.24
N LEU A 198 21.50 7.00 -15.14
CA LEU A 198 22.03 6.53 -16.41
C LEU A 198 21.62 7.44 -17.58
N ALA A 199 20.45 8.03 -17.49
CA ALA A 199 19.90 9.01 -18.42
C ALA A 199 18.79 9.79 -17.76
N GLU A 200 18.54 11.00 -18.24
CA GLU A 200 17.45 11.86 -17.78
C GLU A 200 17.01 12.83 -18.87
N GLY A 201 15.86 13.44 -18.70
CA GLY A 201 15.36 14.45 -19.60
C GLY A 201 13.99 15.00 -19.21
N THR A 202 13.55 15.98 -19.97
CA THR A 202 12.23 16.60 -19.81
C THR A 202 11.50 16.71 -21.14
N LYS A 203 10.18 16.67 -21.12
CA LYS A 203 9.32 16.93 -22.29
C LYS A 203 8.06 17.66 -21.89
N THR A 204 7.55 18.45 -22.82
CA THR A 204 6.16 18.92 -22.79
C THR A 204 5.40 18.18 -23.88
N ILE A 205 4.23 17.67 -23.59
CA ILE A 205 3.43 16.92 -24.57
C ILE A 205 2.05 17.57 -24.71
N ASP A 206 1.53 17.51 -25.93
CA ASP A 206 0.14 17.87 -26.21
C ASP A 206 -0.71 16.59 -26.15
N CYS A 207 -1.59 16.52 -25.16
CA CYS A 207 -2.51 15.41 -24.99
C CYS A 207 -3.82 15.98 -24.41
N ALA A 208 -4.82 16.03 -25.23
CA ALA A 208 -6.14 16.56 -24.86
C ALA A 208 -6.79 15.73 -23.75
N PRO A 209 -7.81 16.27 -23.03
CA PRO A 209 -8.62 15.50 -22.09
C PRO A 209 -9.09 14.17 -22.69
N HIS A 210 -9.02 13.11 -21.89
CA HIS A 210 -9.38 11.73 -22.25
C HIS A 210 -8.57 11.08 -23.40
N ALA A 211 -7.63 11.79 -24.01
CA ALA A 211 -6.76 11.26 -25.05
C ALA A 211 -5.66 10.32 -24.50
N THR A 212 -5.05 9.61 -25.43
CA THR A 212 -3.86 8.76 -25.15
C THR A 212 -2.80 9.04 -26.19
N VAL A 213 -1.54 9.16 -25.79
CA VAL A 213 -0.41 9.43 -26.68
C VAL A 213 0.79 8.57 -26.30
N ASP A 214 1.52 8.11 -27.31
CA ASP A 214 2.79 7.43 -27.10
C ASP A 214 3.94 8.45 -27.15
N VAL A 215 4.81 8.42 -26.13
CA VAL A 215 5.91 9.36 -25.95
C VAL A 215 7.23 8.59 -25.92
N ALA A 216 8.05 8.75 -26.95
CA ALA A 216 9.39 8.20 -26.96
C ALA A 216 10.33 9.08 -26.12
N LEU A 217 11.00 8.48 -25.12
CA LEU A 217 11.97 9.16 -24.26
C LEU A 217 13.40 9.04 -24.82
N GLY A 218 13.65 8.03 -25.63
CA GLY A 218 14.95 7.73 -26.25
C GLY A 218 15.57 6.45 -25.72
N ALA A 219 16.34 5.77 -26.53
CA ALA A 219 16.98 4.52 -26.15
C ALA A 219 18.07 4.74 -25.07
N VAL A 220 18.10 3.92 -24.06
CA VAL A 220 19.14 3.93 -23.01
C VAL A 220 19.84 2.58 -22.99
N LYS A 221 21.17 2.60 -23.14
CA LYS A 221 21.98 1.40 -23.03
C LYS A 221 22.23 1.09 -21.55
N LEU A 222 21.67 -0.02 -21.09
CA LEU A 222 21.89 -0.48 -19.72
C LEU A 222 23.26 -1.17 -19.61
N PRO A 223 24.13 -0.76 -18.69
CA PRO A 223 25.41 -1.43 -18.47
C PRO A 223 25.22 -2.88 -18.01
N ASN A 224 26.11 -3.79 -18.48
CA ASN A 224 26.06 -5.20 -18.05
C ASN A 224 26.38 -5.41 -16.56
N THR A 225 26.81 -4.36 -15.87
CA THR A 225 27.21 -4.38 -14.45
C THR A 225 26.04 -4.07 -13.50
N ILE A 226 24.87 -3.70 -14.01
CA ILE A 226 23.69 -3.44 -13.18
C ILE A 226 22.73 -4.63 -13.20
N ARG A 227 22.07 -4.87 -12.09
CA ARG A 227 21.05 -5.92 -11.93
C ARG A 227 19.74 -5.49 -12.54
N GLU A 228 19.26 -4.33 -12.10
CA GLU A 228 18.00 -3.75 -12.50
C GLU A 228 18.19 -2.24 -12.74
N ALA A 229 17.36 -1.69 -13.60
CA ALA A 229 17.21 -0.25 -13.75
C ALA A 229 15.74 0.12 -13.66
N TYR A 230 15.49 1.37 -13.29
CA TYR A 230 14.15 1.89 -13.10
C TYR A 230 13.97 3.14 -13.94
N LEU A 231 12.97 3.13 -14.80
CA LEU A 231 12.49 4.34 -15.45
C LEU A 231 11.53 5.03 -14.49
N ASN A 232 11.91 6.18 -13.98
CA ASN A 232 11.10 7.04 -13.14
C ASN A 232 10.51 8.16 -14.00
N ILE A 233 9.24 8.45 -13.80
CA ILE A 233 8.49 9.49 -14.47
C ILE A 233 7.84 10.37 -13.40
N SER A 234 7.93 11.68 -13.58
CA SER A 234 7.28 12.66 -12.73
C SER A 234 6.66 13.75 -13.60
N TRP A 235 5.43 14.11 -13.29
CA TRP A 235 4.70 15.19 -13.94
C TRP A 235 4.57 16.34 -12.96
N THR A 236 5.15 17.47 -13.33
CA THR A 236 5.12 18.67 -12.50
C THR A 236 4.33 19.79 -13.16
N ARG A 237 3.70 20.62 -12.35
CA ARG A 237 2.97 21.80 -12.82
C ARG A 237 3.92 22.78 -13.50
N ARG A 238 3.61 23.20 -14.73
CA ARG A 238 4.45 24.10 -15.51
C ARG A 238 4.40 25.55 -15.00
N GLU A 239 3.21 26.00 -14.64
CA GLU A 239 2.97 27.33 -14.09
C GLU A 239 2.18 27.20 -12.79
N ALA A 240 2.39 28.12 -11.87
CA ALA A 240 1.60 28.18 -10.65
C ALA A 240 0.12 28.50 -10.94
N SER A 241 -0.76 27.97 -10.11
CA SER A 241 -2.18 28.35 -10.07
C SER A 241 -2.52 28.92 -8.69
N SER A 242 -3.77 29.31 -8.47
CA SER A 242 -4.24 29.73 -7.14
C SER A 242 -4.16 28.63 -6.07
N MET A 243 -4.08 27.36 -6.47
CA MET A 243 -4.16 26.20 -5.58
C MET A 243 -2.91 25.31 -5.61
N ILE A 244 -2.09 25.41 -6.65
CA ILE A 244 -0.96 24.50 -6.88
C ILE A 244 0.25 25.32 -7.32
N ASP A 245 1.37 25.15 -6.64
CA ASP A 245 2.62 25.82 -6.96
C ASP A 245 3.21 25.30 -8.29
N LYS A 246 4.03 26.15 -8.91
CA LYS A 246 4.91 25.73 -9.99
C LYS A 246 5.81 24.60 -9.51
N ASP A 247 6.13 23.67 -10.42
CA ASP A 247 6.97 22.51 -10.18
C ASP A 247 6.41 21.49 -9.17
N TRP A 248 5.17 21.68 -8.68
CA TRP A 248 4.51 20.69 -7.84
C TRP A 248 4.25 19.39 -8.61
N GLU A 249 4.68 18.24 -8.06
CA GLU A 249 4.44 16.91 -8.63
C GLU A 249 2.98 16.51 -8.49
N VAL A 250 2.27 16.39 -9.62
CA VAL A 250 0.85 15.99 -9.67
C VAL A 250 0.66 14.50 -9.96
N ALA A 251 1.63 13.85 -10.60
CA ALA A 251 1.59 12.42 -10.92
C ALA A 251 3.00 11.87 -11.09
N TYR A 252 3.15 10.56 -10.86
CA TYR A 252 4.41 9.85 -11.09
C TYR A 252 4.17 8.38 -11.41
N ASP A 253 5.11 7.77 -12.14
CA ASP A 253 5.15 6.33 -12.39
C ASP A 253 6.59 5.82 -12.33
N GLN A 254 6.75 4.55 -12.03
CA GLN A 254 8.04 3.87 -12.09
C GLN A 254 7.89 2.53 -12.79
N PHE A 255 8.80 2.24 -13.72
CA PHE A 255 8.83 0.97 -14.45
C PHE A 255 10.16 0.27 -14.22
N VAL A 256 10.11 -1.00 -13.87
CA VAL A 256 11.29 -1.85 -13.81
C VAL A 256 11.70 -2.19 -15.24
N LEU A 257 12.90 -1.77 -15.62
CA LEU A 257 13.50 -2.15 -16.89
C LEU A 257 14.18 -3.51 -16.71
N ALA A 258 14.14 -4.35 -17.77
CA ALA A 258 14.79 -5.65 -17.72
C ALA A 258 16.29 -5.48 -17.42
N GLY A 259 16.71 -6.03 -16.31
CA GLY A 259 18.10 -6.02 -15.90
C GLY A 259 18.92 -7.13 -16.53
N ASN A 260 20.18 -7.22 -16.14
CA ASN A 260 21.08 -8.26 -16.61
C ASN A 260 20.69 -9.62 -16.02
N LYS A 261 20.20 -10.55 -16.86
CA LYS A 261 19.84 -11.92 -16.46
C LYS A 261 21.02 -12.72 -15.85
N ASN A 262 22.25 -12.30 -16.14
CA ASN A 262 23.48 -12.90 -15.60
C ASN A 262 24.00 -12.20 -14.37
N TYR A 263 23.24 -11.29 -13.76
CA TYR A 263 23.61 -10.64 -12.51
C TYR A 263 23.71 -11.67 -11.40
N THR A 264 24.87 -11.74 -10.76
CA THR A 264 25.23 -12.79 -9.82
C THR A 264 25.21 -12.32 -8.35
N GLY A 265 24.51 -11.25 -8.07
CA GLY A 265 24.32 -10.72 -6.71
C GLY A 265 24.83 -9.29 -6.52
N TYR A 266 24.33 -8.61 -5.48
CA TYR A 266 24.90 -7.38 -4.98
C TYR A 266 26.38 -7.59 -4.71
N ARG A 267 27.24 -6.70 -5.18
CA ARG A 267 28.65 -6.70 -4.79
C ARG A 267 28.81 -5.71 -3.64
N PRO A 268 28.75 -6.14 -2.37
CA PRO A 268 29.39 -5.36 -1.33
C PRO A 268 30.87 -5.20 -1.71
N GLN A 269 31.47 -4.09 -1.34
CA GLN A 269 32.92 -4.00 -1.30
C GLN A 269 33.42 -5.27 -0.62
N LYS A 270 34.38 -5.95 -1.28
CA LYS A 270 35.01 -7.22 -0.90
C LYS A 270 34.56 -7.70 0.48
N ALA A 271 33.51 -8.50 0.52
CA ALA A 271 33.04 -9.07 1.77
C ALA A 271 34.19 -9.89 2.32
N GLY A 272 34.51 -9.70 3.58
CA GLY A 272 35.42 -10.54 4.29
C GLY A 272 34.87 -11.95 4.44
N GLU A 273 35.48 -12.74 5.31
CA GLU A 273 34.98 -14.07 5.59
C GLU A 273 33.63 -14.01 6.30
N THR A 274 32.59 -14.49 5.62
CA THR A 274 31.25 -14.59 6.19
C THR A 274 31.00 -16.02 6.66
N ILE A 275 30.66 -16.17 7.93
CA ILE A 275 30.31 -17.45 8.55
C ILE A 275 28.90 -17.30 9.15
N PHE A 276 28.05 -18.30 8.99
CA PHE A 276 26.75 -18.33 9.62
C PHE A 276 26.48 -19.67 10.33
N THR A 277 25.69 -19.63 11.39
CA THR A 277 25.27 -20.80 12.16
C THR A 277 23.77 -20.91 12.25
N VAL A 278 23.25 -22.11 12.03
CA VAL A 278 21.84 -22.45 12.16
C VAL A 278 21.66 -23.38 13.35
N ASP A 279 20.75 -23.05 14.24
CA ASP A 279 20.43 -23.87 15.41
C ASP A 279 19.74 -25.19 14.99
N LYS A 280 20.23 -26.31 15.52
CA LYS A 280 19.78 -27.65 15.14
C LYS A 280 18.40 -28.03 15.69
N GLN A 281 17.90 -27.34 16.71
CA GLN A 281 16.62 -27.62 17.33
C GLN A 281 15.51 -26.75 16.72
N THR A 282 15.82 -25.50 16.44
CA THR A 282 14.87 -24.50 15.95
C THR A 282 14.98 -24.23 14.46
N GLY A 283 16.11 -24.52 13.81
CA GLY A 283 16.36 -24.16 12.41
C GLY A 283 16.54 -22.65 12.19
N ALA A 284 16.64 -21.86 13.25
CA ALA A 284 16.86 -20.43 13.17
C ALA A 284 18.32 -20.10 12.88
N LEU A 285 18.59 -19.02 12.13
CA LEU A 285 19.90 -18.44 12.01
C LEU A 285 20.24 -17.74 13.33
N THR A 286 21.25 -18.24 14.06
CA THR A 286 21.62 -17.74 15.38
C THR A 286 22.90 -16.92 15.39
N SER A 287 23.72 -17.04 14.35
CA SER A 287 24.96 -16.27 14.19
C SER A 287 25.17 -15.91 12.73
N LEU A 288 25.56 -14.68 12.50
CA LEU A 288 26.08 -14.18 11.23
C LEU A 288 27.33 -13.37 11.52
N ASN A 289 28.47 -13.96 11.29
CA ASN A 289 29.77 -13.36 11.57
C ASN A 289 30.41 -12.87 10.27
N LEU A 290 30.86 -11.63 10.28
CA LEU A 290 31.61 -11.01 9.18
C LEU A 290 32.94 -10.53 9.69
N ASP A 291 34.05 -11.13 9.21
CA ASP A 291 35.43 -10.81 9.62
C ASP A 291 35.62 -10.84 11.13
N GLY A 292 35.10 -11.88 11.80
CA GLY A 292 35.21 -12.05 13.24
C GLY A 292 34.20 -11.22 14.06
N LYS A 293 33.35 -10.41 13.44
CA LYS A 293 32.32 -9.60 14.11
C LYS A 293 30.94 -10.24 13.99
N GLU A 294 30.31 -10.52 15.13
CA GLU A 294 28.93 -11.00 15.17
C GLU A 294 27.96 -9.85 14.85
N LEU A 295 27.08 -10.10 13.91
CA LEU A 295 26.09 -9.11 13.47
C LEU A 295 24.73 -9.28 14.17
N LEU A 296 24.35 -10.51 14.55
CA LEU A 296 23.03 -10.78 15.14
C LEU A 296 23.07 -10.64 16.67
N ALA A 297 22.14 -9.85 17.20
CA ALA A 297 21.88 -9.80 18.63
C ALA A 297 20.75 -10.77 19.05
N THR A 298 19.89 -11.16 18.11
CA THR A 298 18.86 -12.20 18.31
C THR A 298 18.76 -13.09 17.07
N PRO A 299 18.32 -14.36 17.22
CA PRO A 299 18.10 -15.25 16.09
C PRO A 299 17.12 -14.67 15.07
N LEU A 300 17.31 -15.03 13.80
CA LEU A 300 16.37 -14.72 12.73
C LEU A 300 15.24 -15.75 12.74
N THR A 301 14.01 -15.26 12.91
CA THR A 301 12.80 -16.09 13.04
C THR A 301 11.66 -15.59 12.15
N LEU A 302 10.67 -16.46 11.91
CA LEU A 302 9.44 -16.11 11.21
C LEU A 302 8.62 -15.12 12.05
N SER A 303 8.01 -14.13 11.38
CA SER A 303 7.10 -13.16 11.99
C SER A 303 5.81 -13.05 11.18
N LEU A 304 4.69 -13.39 11.81
CA LEU A 304 3.35 -13.38 11.20
C LEU A 304 2.41 -12.32 11.80
N PHE A 305 2.89 -11.54 12.76
CA PHE A 305 2.09 -10.58 13.53
C PHE A 305 2.68 -9.17 13.46
N ARG A 306 1.81 -8.19 13.49
CA ARG A 306 2.08 -6.76 13.76
C ARG A 306 1.07 -6.22 14.75
N PRO A 307 1.33 -5.08 15.41
CA PRO A 307 0.30 -4.37 16.17
C PRO A 307 -0.95 -4.14 15.30
N ALA A 308 -2.10 -4.39 15.89
CA ALA A 308 -3.37 -4.20 15.20
C ALA A 308 -3.74 -2.73 15.14
N THR A 309 -4.27 -2.29 14.01
CA THR A 309 -4.91 -0.98 13.88
C THR A 309 -6.33 -1.01 14.47
N ASP A 310 -6.96 0.16 14.56
CA ASP A 310 -8.37 0.25 15.01
C ASP A 310 -9.29 -0.53 14.05
N ASN A 311 -9.06 -0.42 12.74
CA ASN A 311 -9.82 -1.17 11.74
C ASN A 311 -9.60 -2.69 11.87
N ASP A 312 -8.36 -3.14 12.07
CA ASP A 312 -8.06 -4.56 12.32
C ASP A 312 -8.80 -5.11 13.54
N ASN A 313 -8.93 -4.32 14.62
CA ASN A 313 -9.63 -4.72 15.83
C ASN A 313 -11.15 -4.84 15.62
N ARG A 314 -11.71 -4.08 14.69
CA ARG A 314 -13.14 -4.08 14.35
C ARG A 314 -13.50 -5.10 13.28
N ASP A 315 -12.56 -5.44 12.39
CA ASP A 315 -12.78 -6.43 11.33
C ASP A 315 -12.90 -7.84 11.91
N LYS A 316 -13.98 -8.53 11.54
CA LYS A 316 -14.21 -9.94 11.90
C LYS A 316 -13.10 -10.89 11.40
N ASN A 317 -12.38 -10.52 10.33
CA ASN A 317 -11.28 -11.25 9.74
C ASN A 317 -9.89 -10.73 10.17
N GLY A 318 -9.85 -9.70 11.02
CA GLY A 318 -8.64 -9.02 11.44
C GLY A 318 -8.00 -9.59 12.70
N ALA A 319 -7.64 -8.69 13.61
CA ALA A 319 -6.79 -8.97 14.79
C ALA A 319 -7.30 -10.09 15.69
N ARG A 320 -8.61 -10.29 15.79
CA ARG A 320 -9.20 -11.38 16.57
C ARG A 320 -8.76 -12.76 16.03
N LEU A 321 -8.76 -12.94 14.72
CA LEU A 321 -8.31 -14.21 14.11
C LEU A 321 -6.82 -14.44 14.31
N TRP A 322 -6.01 -13.39 14.21
CA TRP A 322 -4.56 -13.49 14.43
C TRP A 322 -4.23 -13.91 15.86
N ARG A 323 -4.90 -13.31 16.86
CA ARG A 323 -4.73 -13.65 18.28
C ARG A 323 -5.26 -15.06 18.60
N ASN A 324 -6.41 -15.44 18.02
CA ASN A 324 -6.95 -16.79 18.19
C ASN A 324 -6.01 -17.86 17.66
N ALA A 325 -5.35 -17.60 16.55
CA ALA A 325 -4.33 -18.48 15.98
C ALA A 325 -2.97 -18.39 16.71
N GLY A 326 -2.79 -17.41 17.63
CA GLY A 326 -1.57 -17.19 18.40
C GLY A 326 -0.38 -16.77 17.55
N LEU A 327 -0.60 -15.90 16.52
CA LEU A 327 0.45 -15.49 15.59
C LEU A 327 1.45 -14.48 16.18
N ASP A 328 1.16 -13.92 17.34
CA ASP A 328 1.96 -12.94 18.07
C ASP A 328 3.12 -13.54 18.87
N ASN A 329 3.08 -14.86 19.12
CA ASN A 329 4.14 -15.57 19.85
C ASN A 329 4.37 -16.93 19.23
N LEU A 330 5.39 -16.99 18.36
CA LEU A 330 5.73 -18.19 17.60
C LEU A 330 7.00 -18.83 18.12
N THR A 331 7.02 -20.17 18.11
CA THR A 331 8.21 -20.98 18.25
C THR A 331 8.35 -21.90 17.05
N GLN A 332 9.55 -22.39 16.80
CA GLN A 332 9.81 -23.31 15.69
C GLN A 332 10.61 -24.50 16.15
N LYS A 333 10.31 -25.66 15.54
CA LYS A 333 10.93 -26.94 15.86
C LYS A 333 11.35 -27.64 14.56
N VAL A 334 12.62 -28.06 14.50
CA VAL A 334 13.18 -28.73 13.32
C VAL A 334 12.49 -30.06 13.07
N VAL A 335 12.10 -30.26 11.82
CA VAL A 335 11.64 -31.55 11.26
C VAL A 335 12.80 -32.21 10.51
N SER A 336 13.55 -31.42 9.74
CA SER A 336 14.75 -31.89 9.05
C SER A 336 15.73 -30.72 8.87
N LEU A 337 17.01 -31.03 8.97
CA LEU A 337 18.11 -30.10 8.75
C LEU A 337 19.15 -30.76 7.83
N LYS A 338 19.53 -30.04 6.78
CA LYS A 338 20.57 -30.45 5.85
C LYS A 338 21.63 -29.36 5.78
N GLU A 339 22.81 -29.65 6.30
CA GLU A 339 23.97 -28.74 6.28
C GLU A 339 24.85 -29.05 5.07
N GLY A 340 25.33 -28.00 4.39
CA GLY A 340 26.33 -28.05 3.33
C GLY A 340 27.38 -26.98 3.53
N LYS A 341 28.40 -26.96 2.68
CA LYS A 341 29.54 -26.01 2.82
C LYS A 341 29.13 -24.54 2.73
N THR A 342 28.19 -24.20 1.85
CA THR A 342 27.78 -22.82 1.59
C THR A 342 26.25 -22.64 1.71
N SER A 343 25.55 -23.69 2.13
CA SER A 343 24.09 -23.62 2.31
C SER A 343 23.61 -24.57 3.39
N THR A 344 22.58 -24.15 4.12
CA THR A 344 21.84 -24.95 5.07
C THR A 344 20.36 -24.85 4.78
N THR A 345 19.68 -25.98 4.73
CA THR A 345 18.23 -26.02 4.57
C THR A 345 17.60 -26.62 5.83
N ALA A 346 16.66 -25.88 6.43
CA ALA A 346 15.90 -26.29 7.60
C ALA A 346 14.43 -26.33 7.28
N ARG A 347 13.77 -27.48 7.48
CA ARG A 347 12.31 -27.59 7.52
C ARG A 347 11.86 -27.63 8.97
N VAL A 348 10.93 -26.73 9.32
CA VAL A 348 10.49 -26.59 10.71
C VAL A 348 8.96 -26.61 10.82
N GLU A 349 8.47 -27.10 11.95
CA GLU A 349 7.10 -26.84 12.38
C GLU A 349 7.05 -25.46 13.05
N ILE A 350 6.03 -24.69 12.73
CA ILE A 350 5.73 -23.41 13.40
C ILE A 350 4.61 -23.68 14.41
N LEU A 351 4.92 -23.35 15.66
CA LEU A 351 4.03 -23.55 16.80
C LEU A 351 3.62 -22.22 17.39
N ASN A 352 2.37 -22.09 17.82
CA ASN A 352 1.88 -20.94 18.56
C ASN A 352 2.17 -21.06 20.07
N ALA A 353 1.80 -20.04 20.87
CA ALA A 353 2.02 -20.00 22.31
C ALA A 353 1.38 -21.18 23.09
N LYS A 354 0.42 -21.91 22.49
CA LYS A 354 -0.21 -23.08 23.04
C LYS A 354 0.47 -24.40 22.57
N ALA A 355 1.64 -24.31 21.96
CA ALA A 355 2.37 -25.41 21.34
C ALA A 355 1.56 -26.14 20.24
N GLN A 356 0.55 -25.48 19.68
CA GLN A 356 -0.22 -26.02 18.57
C GLN A 356 0.51 -25.71 17.26
N LYS A 357 0.67 -26.70 16.40
CA LYS A 357 1.24 -26.53 15.06
C LYS A 357 0.28 -25.72 14.19
N ILE A 358 0.76 -24.57 13.69
CA ILE A 358 0.00 -23.68 12.82
C ILE A 358 0.46 -23.71 11.36
N GLY A 359 1.51 -24.48 11.06
CA GLY A 359 2.04 -24.63 9.71
C GLY A 359 3.45 -25.19 9.71
N THR A 360 4.06 -25.20 8.54
CA THR A 360 5.47 -25.56 8.34
C THR A 360 6.18 -24.45 7.57
N ALA A 361 7.47 -24.28 7.84
CA ALA A 361 8.31 -23.37 7.06
C ALA A 361 9.59 -24.07 6.60
N ASP A 362 10.02 -23.70 5.40
CA ASP A 362 11.31 -24.10 4.85
C ASP A 362 12.20 -22.85 4.81
N PHE A 363 13.38 -22.92 5.43
CA PHE A 363 14.43 -21.90 5.39
C PHE A 363 15.61 -22.43 4.59
N VAL A 364 16.05 -21.66 3.61
CA VAL A 364 17.30 -21.93 2.89
C VAL A 364 18.23 -20.76 3.11
N TYR A 365 19.28 -21.01 3.87
CA TYR A 365 20.38 -20.07 4.12
C TYR A 365 21.52 -20.41 3.17
N SER A 366 22.00 -19.47 2.39
CA SER A 366 23.12 -19.71 1.48
C SER A 366 24.00 -18.49 1.31
N LEU A 367 25.30 -18.72 1.19
CA LEU A 367 26.27 -17.70 0.82
C LEU A 367 26.44 -17.68 -0.70
N ASP A 368 26.38 -16.48 -1.27
CA ASP A 368 26.79 -16.30 -2.65
C ASP A 368 28.32 -16.28 -2.79
N LYS A 369 28.81 -16.20 -4.02
CA LYS A 369 30.26 -16.16 -4.29
C LYS A 369 31.00 -14.93 -3.74
N ASN A 370 30.27 -13.91 -3.29
CA ASN A 370 30.80 -12.68 -2.72
C ASN A 370 30.66 -12.64 -1.18
N GLY A 371 30.19 -13.73 -0.57
CA GLY A 371 29.97 -13.82 0.88
C GLY A 371 28.66 -13.20 1.36
N ALA A 372 27.76 -12.76 0.46
CA ALA A 372 26.46 -12.27 0.88
C ALA A 372 25.55 -13.43 1.29
N LEU A 373 24.91 -13.30 2.45
CA LEU A 373 23.92 -14.28 2.92
C LEU A 373 22.58 -14.05 2.20
N LYS A 374 22.09 -15.10 1.54
CA LYS A 374 20.74 -15.19 1.01
C LYS A 374 19.88 -16.04 1.93
N VAL A 375 18.76 -15.51 2.36
CA VAL A 375 17.73 -16.23 3.11
C VAL A 375 16.47 -16.34 2.24
N LEU A 376 16.09 -17.57 1.92
CA LEU A 376 14.82 -17.86 1.25
C LEU A 376 13.93 -18.60 2.23
N THR A 377 12.72 -18.08 2.45
CA THR A 377 11.74 -18.66 3.36
C THR A 377 10.44 -18.91 2.67
N THR A 378 9.89 -20.12 2.84
CA THR A 378 8.56 -20.50 2.38
C THR A 378 7.74 -20.94 3.58
N PHE A 379 6.58 -20.34 3.79
CA PHE A 379 5.65 -20.73 4.85
C PHE A 379 4.40 -21.38 4.27
N GLN A 380 4.02 -22.52 4.81
CA GLN A 380 2.80 -23.24 4.47
C GLN A 380 1.90 -23.25 5.72
N PRO A 381 0.89 -22.37 5.81
CA PRO A 381 -0.03 -22.33 6.93
C PRO A 381 -0.98 -23.53 6.95
N ASP A 382 -1.37 -23.95 8.15
CA ASP A 382 -2.56 -24.74 8.34
C ASP A 382 -3.79 -23.82 8.22
N THR A 383 -4.46 -23.84 7.10
CA THR A 383 -5.59 -22.94 6.81
C THR A 383 -6.83 -23.25 7.64
N THR A 384 -6.85 -24.34 8.40
CA THR A 384 -7.92 -24.61 9.37
C THR A 384 -7.77 -23.75 10.62
N ILE A 385 -6.54 -23.34 10.94
CA ILE A 385 -6.18 -22.53 12.11
C ILE A 385 -5.89 -21.08 11.70
N VAL A 386 -5.01 -20.89 10.72
CA VAL A 386 -4.57 -19.58 10.23
C VAL A 386 -5.51 -19.11 9.13
N LYS A 387 -6.58 -18.42 9.49
CA LYS A 387 -7.60 -17.90 8.56
C LYS A 387 -7.18 -16.61 7.88
N SER A 388 -6.34 -15.81 8.54
CA SER A 388 -5.72 -14.59 7.99
C SER A 388 -4.42 -14.30 8.73
N MET A 389 -3.55 -13.51 8.12
CA MET A 389 -2.25 -13.11 8.68
C MET A 389 -2.08 -11.61 8.57
N ALA A 390 -1.50 -11.00 9.61
CA ALA A 390 -1.18 -9.58 9.62
C ALA A 390 -0.01 -9.24 8.68
N ARG A 391 0.96 -10.16 8.57
CA ARG A 391 2.12 -10.07 7.69
C ARG A 391 2.78 -11.43 7.51
N LEU A 392 3.66 -11.52 6.54
CA LEU A 392 4.62 -12.61 6.39
C LEU A 392 6.02 -12.00 6.27
N GLY A 393 6.87 -12.24 7.24
CA GLY A 393 8.19 -11.64 7.27
C GLY A 393 9.16 -12.39 8.18
N LEU A 394 10.38 -11.90 8.22
CA LEU A 394 11.44 -12.36 9.12
C LEU A 394 11.77 -11.24 10.11
N THR A 395 12.10 -11.60 11.32
CA THR A 395 12.55 -10.66 12.36
C THR A 395 13.87 -11.13 12.96
N PHE A 396 14.75 -10.18 13.24
CA PHE A 396 16.02 -10.35 13.93
C PHE A 396 16.43 -9.00 14.53
N ARG A 397 17.40 -9.01 15.41
CA ARG A 397 18.03 -7.78 15.92
C ARG A 397 19.52 -7.82 15.62
N VAL A 398 20.08 -6.66 15.35
CA VAL A 398 21.52 -6.42 15.25
C VAL A 398 22.01 -5.66 16.48
N ALA A 399 23.31 -5.66 16.73
CA ALA A 399 23.89 -4.87 17.81
C ALA A 399 23.57 -3.37 17.62
N ASN A 400 23.36 -2.64 18.72
CA ASN A 400 23.00 -1.21 18.70
C ASN A 400 24.11 -0.28 18.17
N THR A 401 25.29 -0.82 17.88
CA THR A 401 26.36 -0.13 17.17
C THR A 401 26.12 0.02 15.66
N TYR A 402 25.13 -0.71 15.12
CA TYR A 402 24.68 -0.62 13.73
C TYR A 402 23.43 0.26 13.68
N ASP A 403 23.61 1.56 13.48
CA ASP A 403 22.56 2.57 13.48
C ASP A 403 22.17 3.05 12.06
N GLN A 404 22.88 2.57 11.03
CA GLN A 404 22.61 2.88 9.63
C GLN A 404 22.25 1.63 8.84
N VAL A 405 21.17 1.71 8.09
CA VAL A 405 20.69 0.64 7.19
C VAL A 405 20.57 1.20 5.78
N SER A 406 21.24 0.54 4.83
CA SER A 406 21.03 0.78 3.40
C SER A 406 20.33 -0.42 2.80
N TYR A 407 19.27 -0.18 2.02
CA TYR A 407 18.51 -1.24 1.38
C TYR A 407 18.09 -0.84 -0.04
N LEU A 408 17.90 -1.82 -0.90
CA LEU A 408 17.21 -1.65 -2.19
C LEU A 408 15.88 -2.39 -2.10
N GLY A 409 14.80 -1.65 -2.22
CA GLY A 409 13.46 -2.21 -2.10
C GLY A 409 12.38 -1.17 -2.35
N ARG A 410 11.13 -1.59 -2.29
CA ARG A 410 9.99 -0.67 -2.36
C ARG A 410 9.88 0.10 -1.05
N GLY A 411 9.83 1.42 -1.12
CA GLY A 411 9.82 2.23 0.10
C GLY A 411 9.67 3.72 -0.15
N GLY A 412 10.28 4.49 0.78
CA GLY A 412 10.06 5.91 0.97
C GLY A 412 8.89 6.20 1.89
N ASN A 413 7.87 5.35 1.88
CA ASN A 413 6.70 5.33 2.75
C ASN A 413 6.31 3.89 3.06
N GLU A 414 5.40 3.69 4.00
CA GLU A 414 4.88 2.38 4.36
C GLU A 414 4.21 1.69 3.17
N THR A 415 4.52 0.41 2.99
CA THR A 415 3.94 -0.43 1.95
C THR A 415 3.44 -1.74 2.53
N TYR A 416 2.23 -2.12 2.12
CA TYR A 416 1.60 -3.42 2.38
C TYR A 416 1.17 -4.04 1.06
N ILE A 417 0.81 -5.32 1.04
CA ILE A 417 0.41 -6.01 -0.18
C ILE A 417 -0.80 -5.35 -0.86
N ASP A 418 -1.68 -4.77 -0.08
CA ASP A 418 -2.91 -4.07 -0.49
C ASP A 418 -2.78 -2.53 -0.55
N ARG A 419 -1.58 -1.99 -0.22
CA ARG A 419 -1.28 -0.55 -0.22
C ARG A 419 0.18 -0.32 -0.54
N ASN A 420 0.54 -0.36 -1.82
CA ASN A 420 1.92 -0.27 -2.26
C ASN A 420 2.14 0.49 -3.58
N GLN A 421 1.09 1.11 -4.12
CA GLN A 421 1.21 1.83 -5.39
C GLN A 421 2.05 3.09 -5.26
N SER A 422 1.99 3.75 -4.10
CA SER A 422 2.77 4.96 -3.81
C SER A 422 4.26 4.71 -3.60
N GLY A 423 4.68 3.49 -3.24
CA GLY A 423 6.07 3.15 -3.00
C GLY A 423 6.86 2.97 -4.30
N LYS A 424 8.01 3.65 -4.41
CA LYS A 424 8.99 3.44 -5.48
C LYS A 424 10.06 2.44 -5.03
N ILE A 425 10.70 1.76 -5.96
CA ILE A 425 11.89 0.94 -5.70
C ILE A 425 13.13 1.83 -5.80
N GLY A 426 13.96 1.82 -4.76
CA GLY A 426 15.16 2.60 -4.71
C GLY A 426 16.03 2.26 -3.51
#